data_d5048c07043fdc36f3ec1f8b8c1fdbf2
#
_entry.id   d5048c07043fdc36f3ec1f8b8c1fdbf2
#
_cell.length_a   1.000
_cell.length_b   1.000
_cell.length_c   1.000
_cell.angle_alpha   90.00
_cell.angle_beta   90.00
_cell.angle_gamma   90.00
#
_symmetry.space_group_name_H-M   'P 1'
#
loop_
_entity.id
_entity.type
_entity.pdbx_description
1 polymer ?
#
loop_
_entity_poly.entity_id
_entity_poly.type
_entity_poly.pdbx_seq_one_letter_code
_entity_poly.pdbx_strand_id
1 'polypeptide(L)'
;MPVTQVTFEGDPNHRPFRLPYARLVTIQTEAAMVSMEAAMATSNFKDDRNILEVLKAELKFLEKGGYGQSPREPHRASLIFEDSPSCMNYDAQEHREPCEHCVLMQFVPKEGREEKIPCRHIPLNDKGETLDQLYRYAEFYEVEDAMREWLRATIAKLEADASRK
;
A
#
# COMPACT_ATOMS: atom_id res chain seq x y z
N MET A 1 -0.74 -59.50 -26.85
CA MET A 1 -2.03 -58.88 -27.18
C MET A 1 -1.73 -57.76 -28.17
N PRO A 2 -2.30 -57.82 -29.41
CA PRO A 2 -1.91 -56.88 -30.47
C PRO A 2 -2.61 -55.52 -30.29
N VAL A 3 -1.84 -54.47 -30.55
CA VAL A 3 -2.28 -53.07 -30.59
C VAL A 3 -2.95 -52.80 -31.92
N THR A 4 -4.22 -52.46 -31.89
CA THR A 4 -5.00 -52.13 -33.09
C THR A 4 -4.71 -50.71 -33.50
N GLN A 5 -4.13 -50.54 -34.69
CA GLN A 5 -3.98 -49.24 -35.33
C GLN A 5 -5.32 -48.78 -35.91
N VAL A 6 -5.78 -47.59 -35.50
CA VAL A 6 -6.93 -46.93 -36.10
C VAL A 6 -6.40 -45.97 -37.16
N THR A 7 -6.66 -46.31 -38.42
CA THR A 7 -6.43 -45.44 -39.58
C THR A 7 -7.57 -44.45 -39.70
N PHE A 8 -7.28 -43.16 -39.64
CA PHE A 8 -8.24 -42.07 -39.93
C PHE A 8 -8.20 -41.81 -41.46
N GLU A 9 -9.25 -42.16 -42.15
CA GLU A 9 -9.46 -41.75 -43.55
C GLU A 9 -9.91 -40.29 -43.58
N GLY A 10 -9.14 -39.47 -44.30
CA GLY A 10 -9.41 -38.05 -44.48
C GLY A 10 -10.59 -37.78 -45.43
N ASP A 11 -11.49 -36.92 -45.02
CA ASP A 11 -12.60 -36.39 -45.78
C ASP A 11 -12.08 -35.50 -46.94
N PRO A 12 -12.39 -35.82 -48.23
CA PRO A 12 -11.90 -35.09 -49.40
C PRO A 12 -12.58 -33.74 -49.64
N ASN A 13 -13.44 -33.28 -48.75
CA ASN A 13 -14.20 -32.05 -48.91
C ASN A 13 -13.78 -30.89 -48.02
N HIS A 14 -12.62 -30.97 -47.36
CA HIS A 14 -12.14 -29.90 -46.53
C HIS A 14 -11.50 -28.79 -47.37
N ARG A 15 -12.28 -27.74 -47.70
CA ARG A 15 -11.76 -26.52 -48.30
C ARG A 15 -10.85 -25.81 -47.29
N PRO A 16 -9.65 -25.34 -47.67
CA PRO A 16 -8.79 -24.59 -46.77
C PRO A 16 -9.43 -23.24 -46.49
N PHE A 17 -9.71 -23.01 -45.19
CA PHE A 17 -10.16 -21.72 -44.67
C PHE A 17 -9.00 -20.70 -44.89
N ARG A 18 -9.15 -19.83 -45.86
CA ARG A 18 -8.26 -18.67 -46.02
C ARG A 18 -8.50 -17.70 -44.87
N LEU A 19 -7.59 -17.65 -43.94
CA LEU A 19 -7.54 -16.57 -42.94
C LEU A 19 -7.22 -15.25 -43.65
N PRO A 20 -8.05 -14.20 -43.50
CA PRO A 20 -7.70 -12.90 -44.00
C PRO A 20 -6.63 -12.29 -43.08
N TYR A 21 -5.53 -11.90 -43.67
CA TYR A 21 -4.55 -10.92 -43.25
C TYR A 21 -4.41 -10.72 -41.75
N ALA A 22 -3.36 -11.29 -41.20
CA ALA A 22 -2.80 -10.86 -39.92
C ALA A 22 -2.36 -9.38 -40.07
N ARG A 23 -3.21 -8.45 -39.64
CA ARG A 23 -2.74 -7.12 -39.27
C ARG A 23 -1.82 -7.30 -38.08
N LEU A 24 -0.56 -7.03 -38.28
CA LEU A 24 0.40 -6.75 -37.21
C LEU A 24 -0.19 -5.64 -36.34
N VAL A 25 -0.80 -6.00 -35.24
CA VAL A 25 -1.06 -5.08 -34.13
C VAL A 25 0.29 -4.93 -33.42
N THR A 26 1.02 -3.90 -33.80
CA THR A 26 2.10 -3.37 -32.98
C THR A 26 1.45 -2.89 -31.69
N ILE A 27 1.48 -3.71 -30.66
CA ILE A 27 1.10 -3.32 -29.31
C ILE A 27 2.17 -2.34 -28.87
N GLN A 28 1.85 -1.07 -28.91
CA GLN A 28 2.64 -0.01 -28.29
C GLN A 28 2.60 -0.22 -26.78
N THR A 29 3.63 -0.84 -26.26
CA THR A 29 3.87 -1.03 -24.82
C THR A 29 4.43 0.23 -24.15
N GLU A 30 4.22 1.41 -24.72
CA GLU A 30 4.73 2.68 -24.16
C GLU A 30 3.75 3.43 -23.25
N ALA A 31 2.51 2.95 -23.09
CA ALA A 31 1.52 3.68 -22.29
C ALA A 31 1.50 3.36 -20.79
N ALA A 32 2.28 2.38 -20.33
CA ALA A 32 2.23 1.94 -18.92
C ALA A 32 3.29 2.58 -18.02
N MET A 33 4.29 3.27 -18.56
CA MET A 33 5.35 3.88 -17.74
C MET A 33 5.14 5.37 -17.41
N VAL A 34 4.13 6.02 -17.96
CA VAL A 34 3.92 7.47 -17.79
C VAL A 34 3.03 7.82 -16.59
N SER A 35 2.37 6.84 -15.96
CA SER A 35 1.37 7.13 -14.93
C SER A 35 1.90 7.28 -13.50
N MET A 36 3.16 6.94 -13.23
CA MET A 36 3.68 6.99 -11.85
C MET A 36 4.40 8.30 -11.50
N GLU A 37 4.86 9.04 -12.48
CA GLU A 37 5.49 10.36 -12.25
C GLU A 37 4.49 11.51 -12.11
N ALA A 38 3.31 11.39 -12.68
CA ALA A 38 2.27 12.42 -12.58
C ALA A 38 1.57 12.47 -11.21
N ALA A 39 1.72 11.45 -10.38
CA ALA A 39 1.09 11.41 -9.04
C ALA A 39 1.89 12.16 -7.95
N MET A 40 3.11 12.61 -8.25
CA MET A 40 3.92 13.41 -7.32
C MET A 40 3.74 14.92 -7.47
N ALA A 41 2.97 15.38 -8.44
CA ALA A 41 2.73 16.79 -8.68
C ALA A 41 1.39 17.21 -8.03
N THR A 42 1.53 18.06 -7.00
CA THR A 42 0.45 18.76 -6.28
C THR A 42 -0.33 17.94 -5.25
N SER A 43 0.35 17.42 -4.24
CA SER A 43 -0.34 17.12 -2.99
C SER A 43 -0.67 18.45 -2.29
N ASN A 44 -1.95 18.80 -2.22
CA ASN A 44 -2.47 19.92 -1.41
C ASN A 44 -2.39 19.60 0.11
N PHE A 45 -1.35 18.87 0.55
CA PHE A 45 -1.15 18.62 1.97
C PHE A 45 -0.75 19.93 2.64
N LYS A 46 -1.52 20.32 3.63
CA LYS A 46 -1.16 21.42 4.53
C LYS A 46 -0.05 21.02 5.50
N ASP A 47 0.17 19.74 5.67
CA ASP A 47 1.24 19.17 6.49
C ASP A 47 2.56 19.26 5.70
N ASP A 48 3.40 20.20 6.05
CA ASP A 48 4.69 20.49 5.42
C ASP A 48 5.85 19.67 6.00
N ARG A 49 5.55 18.75 6.94
CA ARG A 49 6.56 17.89 7.54
C ARG A 49 7.19 16.95 6.49
N ASN A 50 8.49 16.75 6.61
CA ASN A 50 9.19 15.79 5.76
C ASN A 50 8.71 14.38 6.06
N ILE A 51 8.15 13.69 5.06
CA ILE A 51 7.60 12.35 5.24
C ILE A 51 8.62 11.35 5.75
N LEU A 52 9.87 11.42 5.28
CA LEU A 52 10.92 10.51 5.72
C LEU A 52 11.21 10.68 7.22
N GLU A 53 11.23 11.92 7.70
CA GLU A 53 11.42 12.21 9.13
C GLU A 53 10.21 11.78 9.96
N VAL A 54 9.00 11.94 9.45
CA VAL A 54 7.77 11.45 10.11
C VAL A 54 7.82 9.94 10.27
N LEU A 55 8.17 9.19 9.21
CA LEU A 55 8.25 7.73 9.28
C LEU A 55 9.39 7.24 10.18
N LYS A 56 10.54 7.93 10.18
CA LYS A 56 11.64 7.61 11.09
C LYS A 56 11.27 7.88 12.55
N ALA A 57 10.55 8.96 12.82
CA ALA A 57 10.06 9.27 14.16
C ALA A 57 9.07 8.21 14.65
N GLU A 58 8.16 7.77 13.76
CA GLU A 58 7.21 6.69 14.04
C GLU A 58 7.91 5.37 14.35
N LEU A 59 8.85 4.95 13.52
CA LEU A 59 9.63 3.75 13.76
C LEU A 59 10.37 3.80 15.12
N LYS A 60 11.00 4.92 15.40
CA LYS A 60 11.69 5.13 16.68
C LYS A 60 10.73 5.10 17.87
N PHE A 61 9.52 5.66 17.72
CA PHE A 61 8.49 5.63 18.76
C PHE A 61 8.03 4.19 19.02
N LEU A 62 7.74 3.43 17.97
CA LEU A 62 7.36 2.03 18.04
C LEU A 62 8.46 1.16 18.66
N GLU A 63 9.73 1.32 18.25
CA GLU A 63 10.87 0.54 18.77
C GLU A 63 11.18 0.83 20.25
N LYS A 64 10.78 1.98 20.75
CA LYS A 64 10.89 2.33 22.16
C LYS A 64 9.70 1.86 23.01
N GLY A 65 8.77 1.12 22.43
CA GLY A 65 7.56 0.67 23.11
C GLY A 65 6.57 1.80 23.36
N GLY A 66 6.53 2.82 22.47
CA GLY A 66 5.68 4.00 22.62
C GLY A 66 4.19 3.69 22.67
N TYR A 67 3.77 2.54 22.10
CA TYR A 67 2.40 2.05 22.18
C TYR A 67 2.16 1.09 23.34
N GLY A 68 3.18 0.81 24.14
CA GLY A 68 3.07 -0.05 25.31
C GLY A 68 2.06 0.51 26.30
N GLN A 69 1.19 -0.36 26.80
CA GLN A 69 0.22 0.04 27.83
C GLN A 69 0.97 0.39 29.12
N SER A 70 0.71 1.59 29.62
CA SER A 70 1.14 1.95 30.96
C SER A 70 0.42 1.04 31.98
N PRO A 71 1.12 0.40 32.92
CA PRO A 71 0.50 -0.36 34.01
C PRO A 71 -0.48 0.51 34.84
N ARG A 72 -0.38 1.84 34.72
CA ARG A 72 -1.21 2.80 35.46
C ARG A 72 -2.48 3.21 34.71
N GLU A 73 -2.54 2.96 33.39
CA GLU A 73 -3.67 3.27 32.53
C GLU A 73 -4.05 2.07 31.64
N PRO A 74 -4.49 0.95 32.23
CA PRO A 74 -4.62 -0.32 31.50
C PRO A 74 -5.83 -0.40 30.56
N HIS A 75 -6.63 0.64 30.40
CA HIS A 75 -7.96 0.53 29.80
C HIS A 75 -8.09 1.14 28.41
N ARG A 76 -7.05 1.77 27.87
CA ARG A 76 -7.07 2.30 26.51
C ARG A 76 -6.04 1.57 25.65
N ALA A 77 -6.53 0.85 24.64
CA ALA A 77 -5.66 0.34 23.60
C ALA A 77 -5.06 1.51 22.82
N SER A 78 -3.75 1.57 22.74
CA SER A 78 -3.06 2.56 21.90
C SER A 78 -3.27 2.21 20.44
N LEU A 79 -3.48 3.22 19.60
CA LEU A 79 -3.75 3.08 18.17
C LEU A 79 -2.55 3.61 17.39
N ILE A 80 -2.00 2.78 16.53
CA ILE A 80 -0.84 3.12 15.71
C ILE A 80 -1.19 4.32 14.82
N PHE A 81 -0.25 5.22 14.68
CA PHE A 81 -0.35 6.56 14.13
C PHE A 81 -1.16 7.53 14.99
N GLU A 82 -2.38 7.20 15.39
CA GLU A 82 -3.29 8.14 16.07
C GLU A 82 -2.78 8.55 17.45
N ASP A 83 -2.18 7.61 18.17
CA ASP A 83 -1.63 7.84 19.52
C ASP A 83 -0.10 8.02 19.48
N SER A 84 0.45 8.59 18.41
CA SER A 84 1.86 8.91 18.26
C SER A 84 2.13 10.33 17.78
N PRO A 85 3.33 10.88 18.01
CA PRO A 85 3.73 12.19 17.50
C PRO A 85 3.74 12.31 15.97
N SER A 86 3.60 11.19 15.25
CA SER A 86 3.47 11.19 13.80
C SER A 86 2.10 11.67 13.33
N CYS A 87 1.08 11.53 14.15
CA CYS A 87 -0.23 12.14 13.90
C CYS A 87 -0.15 13.66 14.05
N MET A 88 -0.59 14.40 13.03
CA MET A 88 -0.66 15.86 13.11
C MET A 88 -1.65 16.36 14.19
N ASN A 89 -2.54 15.47 14.63
CA ASN A 89 -3.56 15.76 15.64
C ASN A 89 -3.26 15.15 17.02
N TYR A 90 -2.05 14.62 17.25
CA TYR A 90 -1.70 13.91 18.47
C TYR A 90 -1.95 14.74 19.74
N ASP A 91 -1.52 16.00 19.76
CA ASP A 91 -1.68 16.90 20.89
C ASP A 91 -2.79 17.96 20.69
N ALA A 92 -3.61 17.80 19.63
CA ALA A 92 -4.63 18.79 19.30
C ALA A 92 -5.83 18.68 20.25
N GLN A 93 -5.95 19.62 21.19
CA GLN A 93 -7.05 19.70 22.15
C GLN A 93 -8.25 20.49 21.62
N GLU A 94 -8.02 21.58 20.91
CA GLU A 94 -9.08 22.50 20.47
C GLU A 94 -9.33 22.50 18.96
N HIS A 95 -8.29 22.36 18.16
CA HIS A 95 -8.39 22.37 16.70
C HIS A 95 -7.75 21.12 16.08
N ARG A 96 -8.59 20.30 15.45
CA ARG A 96 -8.12 19.16 14.66
C ARG A 96 -8.06 19.53 13.19
N GLU A 97 -6.89 19.36 12.59
CA GLU A 97 -6.74 19.47 11.15
C GLU A 97 -7.38 18.25 10.46
N PRO A 98 -8.06 18.43 9.30
CA PRO A 98 -8.58 17.31 8.53
C PRO A 98 -7.48 16.34 8.12
N CYS A 99 -7.77 15.03 8.24
CA CYS A 99 -6.80 13.98 7.88
C CYS A 99 -6.36 14.04 6.40
N GLU A 100 -7.18 14.61 5.52
CA GLU A 100 -6.84 14.85 4.11
C GLU A 100 -5.60 15.74 3.92
N HIS A 101 -5.28 16.58 4.92
CA HIS A 101 -4.09 17.44 4.92
C HIS A 101 -2.82 16.71 5.38
N CYS A 102 -2.94 15.51 5.96
CA CYS A 102 -1.83 14.78 6.54
C CYS A 102 -0.87 14.23 5.49
N VAL A 103 0.43 14.35 5.73
CA VAL A 103 1.47 13.82 4.85
C VAL A 103 1.39 12.30 4.62
N LEU A 104 0.78 11.54 5.55
CA LEU A 104 0.57 10.10 5.41
C LEU A 104 -0.46 9.73 4.32
N MET A 105 -1.29 10.69 3.87
CA MET A 105 -2.29 10.46 2.85
C MET A 105 -1.72 9.99 1.51
N GLN A 106 -0.44 10.24 1.25
CA GLN A 106 0.22 9.74 0.04
C GLN A 106 0.29 8.20 -0.02
N PHE A 107 0.22 7.51 1.11
CA PHE A 107 0.22 6.06 1.21
C PHE A 107 -1.19 5.46 1.26
N VAL A 108 -2.22 6.29 1.44
CA VAL A 108 -3.61 5.82 1.52
C VAL A 108 -4.18 5.64 0.12
N PRO A 109 -4.66 4.44 -0.24
CA PRO A 109 -5.39 4.20 -1.48
C PRO A 109 -6.60 5.11 -1.62
N LYS A 110 -7.05 5.37 -2.86
CA LYS A 110 -8.17 6.29 -3.11
C LYS A 110 -9.43 5.91 -2.33
N GLU A 111 -9.69 4.63 -2.23
CA GLU A 111 -10.85 4.04 -1.56
C GLU A 111 -10.88 4.30 -0.05
N GLY A 112 -9.68 4.41 0.57
CA GLY A 112 -9.54 4.65 2.01
C GLY A 112 -9.45 6.14 2.40
N ARG A 113 -9.41 7.05 1.43
CA ARG A 113 -9.18 8.48 1.73
C ARG A 113 -10.36 9.19 2.35
N GLU A 114 -11.57 8.73 2.08
CA GLU A 114 -12.82 9.28 2.63
C GLU A 114 -13.21 8.65 3.96
N GLU A 115 -12.43 7.66 4.42
CA GLU A 115 -12.68 7.02 5.71
C GLU A 115 -12.39 7.98 6.87
N LYS A 116 -13.05 7.73 7.99
CA LYS A 116 -12.92 8.58 9.19
C LYS A 116 -11.48 8.72 9.67
N ILE A 117 -10.68 7.67 9.51
CA ILE A 117 -9.27 7.60 9.90
C ILE A 117 -8.48 6.97 8.76
N PRO A 118 -8.14 7.76 7.74
CA PRO A 118 -7.56 7.25 6.50
C PRO A 118 -6.24 6.49 6.69
N CYS A 119 -5.38 6.89 7.63
CA CYS A 119 -4.09 6.22 7.85
C CYS A 119 -4.23 4.75 8.28
N ARG A 120 -5.37 4.32 8.82
CA ARG A 120 -5.65 2.90 9.09
C ARG A 120 -5.79 2.05 7.83
N HIS A 121 -6.02 2.67 6.69
CA HIS A 121 -6.21 2.02 5.40
C HIS A 121 -4.95 1.98 4.53
N ILE A 122 -3.80 2.34 5.10
CA ILE A 122 -2.50 2.15 4.43
C ILE A 122 -2.22 0.65 4.33
N PRO A 123 -1.94 0.11 3.12
CA PRO A 123 -1.52 -1.29 2.95
C PRO A 123 -0.14 -1.50 3.54
N LEU A 124 -0.02 -2.42 4.48
CA LEU A 124 1.23 -2.68 5.21
C LEU A 124 2.09 -3.78 4.55
N ASN A 125 1.51 -4.59 3.69
CA ASN A 125 2.20 -5.70 3.03
C ASN A 125 1.68 -5.95 1.62
N ASP A 126 2.28 -6.90 0.91
CA ASP A 126 1.94 -7.27 -0.47
C ASP A 126 0.53 -7.88 -0.61
N LYS A 127 -0.06 -8.35 0.49
CA LYS A 127 -1.44 -8.85 0.52
C LYS A 127 -2.46 -7.71 0.61
N GLY A 128 -1.99 -6.48 0.84
CA GLY A 128 -2.85 -5.31 1.02
C GLY A 128 -3.52 -5.24 2.40
N GLU A 129 -3.02 -6.00 3.40
CA GLU A 129 -3.54 -5.94 4.76
C GLU A 129 -3.27 -4.56 5.37
N THR A 130 -4.29 -4.01 6.02
CA THR A 130 -4.27 -2.67 6.61
C THR A 130 -4.37 -2.74 8.13
N LEU A 131 -4.03 -1.63 8.82
CA LEU A 131 -4.21 -1.55 10.28
C LEU A 131 -5.68 -1.81 10.68
N ASP A 132 -6.64 -1.27 9.92
CA ASP A 132 -8.07 -1.49 10.21
C ASP A 132 -8.45 -2.96 10.16
N GLN A 133 -7.88 -3.72 9.24
CA GLN A 133 -8.09 -5.17 9.17
C GLN A 133 -7.37 -5.89 10.30
N LEU A 134 -6.08 -5.60 10.52
CA LEU A 134 -5.28 -6.26 11.54
C LEU A 134 -5.88 -6.10 12.95
N TYR A 135 -6.40 -4.92 13.30
CA TYR A 135 -7.07 -4.69 14.59
C TYR A 135 -8.29 -5.58 14.84
N ARG A 136 -8.85 -6.23 13.82
CA ARG A 136 -10.02 -7.10 13.97
C ARG A 136 -9.68 -8.55 14.31
N TYR A 137 -8.47 -9.01 14.00
CA TYR A 137 -8.13 -10.43 14.16
C TYR A 137 -6.72 -10.70 14.68
N ALA A 138 -5.81 -9.75 14.58
CA ALA A 138 -4.42 -9.94 14.99
C ALA A 138 -4.21 -9.52 16.45
N GLU A 139 -3.25 -10.15 17.10
CA GLU A 139 -2.78 -9.69 18.40
C GLU A 139 -1.97 -8.40 18.24
N PHE A 140 -1.95 -7.56 19.27
CA PHE A 140 -1.33 -6.24 19.16
C PHE A 140 0.15 -6.28 18.78
N TYR A 141 0.90 -7.26 19.25
CA TYR A 141 2.31 -7.44 18.88
C TYR A 141 2.49 -7.79 17.39
N GLU A 142 1.53 -8.49 16.77
CA GLU A 142 1.53 -8.80 15.33
C GLU A 142 1.29 -7.54 14.51
N VAL A 143 0.40 -6.66 15.00
CA VAL A 143 0.15 -5.35 14.40
C VAL A 143 1.40 -4.48 14.46
N GLU A 144 2.09 -4.44 15.62
CA GLU A 144 3.36 -3.71 15.78
C GLU A 144 4.46 -4.26 14.85
N ASP A 145 4.55 -5.58 14.69
CA ASP A 145 5.53 -6.19 13.80
C ASP A 145 5.27 -5.87 12.34
N ALA A 146 4.02 -6.00 11.87
CA ALA A 146 3.61 -5.62 10.52
C ALA A 146 3.91 -4.14 10.24
N MET A 147 3.63 -3.27 11.20
CA MET A 147 3.91 -1.84 11.10
C MET A 147 5.42 -1.55 11.05
N ARG A 148 6.21 -2.23 11.86
CA ARG A 148 7.67 -2.10 11.88
C ARG A 148 8.30 -2.50 10.55
N GLU A 149 7.83 -3.60 9.97
CA GLU A 149 8.30 -4.07 8.67
C GLU A 149 7.95 -3.08 7.57
N TRP A 150 6.71 -2.61 7.53
CA TRP A 150 6.27 -1.61 6.56
C TRP A 150 7.06 -0.30 6.67
N LEU A 151 7.27 0.21 7.88
CA LEU A 151 8.05 1.44 8.11
C LEU A 151 9.48 1.28 7.58
N ARG A 152 10.16 0.18 7.92
CA ARG A 152 11.54 -0.07 7.47
C ARG A 152 11.63 -0.17 5.95
N ALA A 153 10.72 -0.90 5.32
CA ALA A 153 10.68 -1.05 3.87
C ALA A 153 10.41 0.29 3.16
N THR A 154 9.45 1.06 3.68
CA THR A 154 9.06 2.35 3.10
C THR A 154 10.16 3.40 3.27
N ILE A 155 10.80 3.47 4.44
CA ILE A 155 11.95 4.35 4.70
C ILE A 155 13.08 4.03 3.72
N ALA A 156 13.47 2.75 3.61
CA ALA A 156 14.54 2.32 2.71
C ALA A 156 14.26 2.69 1.25
N LYS A 157 13.02 2.53 0.80
CA LYS A 157 12.58 2.93 -0.54
C LYS A 157 12.72 4.44 -0.75
N LEU A 158 12.22 5.25 0.18
CA LEU A 158 12.29 6.71 0.08
C LEU A 158 13.73 7.23 0.09
N GLU A 159 14.61 6.64 0.90
CA GLU A 159 16.04 6.98 0.92
C GLU A 159 16.74 6.62 -0.38
N ALA A 160 16.44 5.46 -0.95
CA ALA A 160 16.98 5.04 -2.25
C ALA A 160 16.50 5.96 -3.38
N ASP A 161 15.25 6.40 -3.36
CA ASP A 161 14.70 7.32 -4.35
C ASP A 161 15.32 8.73 -4.23
N ALA A 162 15.56 9.20 -3.01
CA ALA A 162 16.26 10.47 -2.77
C ALA A 162 17.71 10.46 -3.28
N SER A 163 18.40 9.32 -3.17
CA SER A 163 19.79 9.16 -3.60
C SER A 163 19.96 9.08 -5.12
N ARG A 164 18.86 8.89 -5.87
CA ARG A 164 18.87 8.80 -7.34
C ARG A 164 18.61 10.13 -8.05
N LYS A 165 18.23 11.16 -7.30
CA LYS A 165 17.96 12.52 -7.80
C LYS A 165 19.18 13.41 -7.68
#